data_e9cd46132193eb0d552dc2984e77dae3
#
_entry.id   e9cd46132193eb0d552dc2984e77dae3
#
_cell.length_a   1.000
_cell.length_b   1.000
_cell.length_c   1.000
_cell.angle_alpha   90.00
_cell.angle_beta   90.00
_cell.angle_gamma   90.00
#
_symmetry.space_group_name_H-M   'P 1'
#
loop_
_entity.id
_entity.type
_entity.pdbx_description
1 polymer ?
#
loop_
_entity_poly.entity_id
_entity_poly.type
_entity_poly.pdbx_seq_one_letter_code
_entity_poly.pdbx_strand_id
1 'polypeptide(L)'
;MSEAGYHLNKIEKGELGEISKIQEELDELKDAREQGVKLMELIELSDLIGAVELYLKKYHEGTSLDDLIKMKDVTKRAFENGRR
;
A
#
# COMPACT_ATOMS: atom_id res chain seq x y z
N MET A 1 -9.23 13.77 -18.37
CA MET A 1 -8.69 12.68 -17.62
C MET A 1 -7.84 13.16 -16.53
N SER A 2 -8.33 12.96 -15.39
CA SER A 2 -7.65 13.50 -14.22
C SER A 2 -6.29 12.88 -14.00
N GLU A 3 -6.14 11.61 -14.32
CA GLU A 3 -4.84 10.97 -14.12
C GLU A 3 -3.77 11.54 -15.00
N ALA A 4 -4.16 12.09 -16.13
CA ALA A 4 -3.19 12.57 -17.10
C ALA A 4 -2.28 13.63 -16.54
N GLY A 5 -2.77 14.45 -15.61
CA GLY A 5 -1.94 15.49 -15.05
C GLY A 5 -1.31 15.13 -13.72
N TYR A 6 -1.57 13.93 -13.24
CA TYR A 6 -1.21 13.53 -11.90
C TYR A 6 -0.23 12.36 -11.89
N HIS A 7 -0.41 11.42 -12.78
CA HIS A 7 0.43 10.23 -12.86
C HIS A 7 1.20 10.21 -14.16
N LEU A 8 2.40 9.66 -14.12
CA LEU A 8 3.21 9.47 -15.32
C LEU A 8 2.72 8.26 -16.11
N ASN A 9 2.18 7.28 -15.43
CA ASN A 9 1.75 6.03 -16.04
C ASN A 9 0.26 5.81 -15.80
N LYS A 10 -0.35 5.03 -16.69
CA LYS A 10 -1.73 4.64 -16.48
C LYS A 10 -1.77 3.62 -15.35
N ILE A 11 -2.69 3.83 -14.42
CA ILE A 11 -2.83 2.95 -13.26
C ILE A 11 -4.23 2.34 -13.27
N GLU A 12 -4.27 1.02 -13.21
CA GLU A 12 -5.53 0.28 -13.19
C GLU A 12 -6.25 0.52 -11.87
N LYS A 13 -7.54 0.76 -11.93
CA LYS A 13 -8.36 0.94 -10.74
C LYS A 13 -8.65 -0.39 -10.09
N GLY A 14 -8.57 -0.43 -8.77
CA GLY A 14 -8.91 -1.60 -8.00
C GLY A 14 -10.23 -1.42 -7.28
N GLU A 15 -10.64 -2.47 -6.57
CA GLU A 15 -11.86 -2.47 -5.79
C GLU A 15 -11.55 -2.35 -4.31
N LEU A 16 -12.26 -1.46 -3.62
CA LEU A 16 -12.05 -1.26 -2.19
C LEU A 16 -12.23 -2.58 -1.44
N GLY A 17 -11.29 -2.89 -0.55
CA GLY A 17 -11.35 -4.10 0.24
C GLY A 17 -10.78 -5.32 -0.46
N GLU A 18 -10.34 -5.18 -1.72
CA GLU A 18 -9.77 -6.28 -2.49
C GLU A 18 -8.27 -6.09 -2.70
N ILE A 19 -7.60 -7.17 -3.05
CA ILE A 19 -6.17 -7.11 -3.36
C ILE A 19 -5.90 -6.14 -4.51
N SER A 20 -6.85 -6.05 -5.46
CA SER A 20 -6.68 -5.14 -6.58
C SER A 20 -6.53 -3.68 -6.13
N LYS A 21 -7.15 -3.31 -5.02
CA LYS A 21 -6.98 -1.95 -4.50
C LYS A 21 -5.57 -1.77 -3.93
N ILE A 22 -5.06 -2.80 -3.26
CA ILE A 22 -3.68 -2.75 -2.75
C ILE A 22 -2.72 -2.61 -3.93
N GLN A 23 -2.98 -3.33 -5.02
CA GLN A 23 -2.14 -3.24 -6.21
C GLN A 23 -2.19 -1.84 -6.81
N GLU A 24 -3.39 -1.25 -6.85
CA GLU A 24 -3.53 0.12 -7.37
C GLU A 24 -2.67 1.09 -6.57
N GLU A 25 -2.72 0.99 -5.25
CA GLU A 25 -1.95 1.92 -4.42
C GLU A 25 -0.45 1.68 -4.55
N LEU A 26 -0.05 0.43 -4.73
CA LEU A 26 1.35 0.12 -4.97
C LEU A 26 1.83 0.74 -6.29
N ASP A 27 1.00 0.65 -7.33
CA ASP A 27 1.34 1.23 -8.62
C ASP A 27 1.44 2.75 -8.52
N GLU A 28 0.56 3.37 -7.73
CA GLU A 28 0.61 4.81 -7.53
C GLU A 28 1.86 5.22 -6.77
N LEU A 29 2.29 4.39 -5.81
CA LEU A 29 3.53 4.65 -5.10
C LEU A 29 4.73 4.60 -6.05
N LYS A 30 4.75 3.60 -6.93
CA LYS A 30 5.83 3.48 -7.91
C LYS A 30 5.86 4.70 -8.83
N ASP A 31 4.67 5.16 -9.24
CA ASP A 31 4.57 6.33 -10.10
C ASP A 31 5.08 7.58 -9.37
N ALA A 32 4.69 7.74 -8.12
CA ALA A 32 5.14 8.88 -7.32
C ALA A 32 6.66 8.87 -7.15
N ARG A 33 7.24 7.68 -6.99
CA ARG A 33 8.68 7.57 -6.89
C ARG A 33 9.37 8.00 -8.18
N GLU A 34 8.81 7.60 -9.31
CA GLU A 34 9.36 8.00 -10.60
C GLU A 34 9.30 9.52 -10.78
N GLN A 35 8.26 10.15 -10.25
CA GLN A 35 8.16 11.59 -10.32
C GLN A 35 9.18 12.30 -9.42
N GLY A 36 9.69 11.60 -8.42
CA GLY A 36 10.69 12.17 -7.54
C GLY A 36 10.15 13.13 -6.50
N VAL A 37 8.86 13.09 -6.22
CA VAL A 37 8.23 13.97 -5.25
C VAL A 37 8.01 13.21 -3.96
N LYS A 38 8.83 13.48 -2.96
CA LYS A 38 8.82 12.71 -1.73
C LYS A 38 7.52 12.81 -0.96
N LEU A 39 6.89 13.97 -0.97
CA LEU A 39 5.61 14.12 -0.29
C LEU A 39 4.56 13.22 -0.91
N MET A 40 4.56 13.11 -2.24
CA MET A 40 3.62 12.23 -2.92
C MET A 40 3.86 10.77 -2.55
N GLU A 41 5.13 10.39 -2.38
CA GLU A 41 5.43 9.01 -1.95
C GLU A 41 4.81 8.72 -0.59
N LEU A 42 4.90 9.68 0.33
CA LEU A 42 4.31 9.50 1.66
C LEU A 42 2.80 9.38 1.59
N ILE A 43 2.17 10.18 0.74
CA ILE A 43 0.72 10.12 0.56
C ILE A 43 0.32 8.74 0.03
N GLU A 44 1.05 8.24 -0.96
CA GLU A 44 0.71 6.94 -1.55
C GLU A 44 1.00 5.80 -0.57
N LEU A 45 2.03 5.92 0.26
CA LEU A 45 2.27 4.93 1.30
C LEU A 45 1.11 4.91 2.30
N SER A 46 0.62 6.09 2.65
CA SER A 46 -0.52 6.19 3.54
C SER A 46 -1.76 5.53 2.91
N ASP A 47 -1.97 5.77 1.63
CA ASP A 47 -3.11 5.18 0.92
C ASP A 47 -2.98 3.66 0.83
N LEU A 48 -1.74 3.17 0.67
CA LEU A 48 -1.48 1.73 0.65
C LEU A 48 -1.87 1.10 1.98
N ILE A 49 -1.50 1.76 3.09
CA ILE A 49 -1.89 1.28 4.41
C ILE A 49 -3.41 1.24 4.54
N GLY A 50 -4.09 2.27 4.04
CA GLY A 50 -5.54 2.31 4.06
C GLY A 50 -6.17 1.16 3.27
N ALA A 51 -5.58 0.84 2.12
CA ALA A 51 -6.08 -0.27 1.30
C ALA A 51 -5.91 -1.59 2.03
N VAL A 52 -4.79 -1.77 2.74
CA VAL A 52 -4.56 -2.98 3.54
C VAL A 52 -5.60 -3.07 4.66
N GLU A 53 -5.88 -1.95 5.30
CA GLU A 53 -6.85 -1.92 6.38
C GLU A 53 -8.24 -2.36 5.91
N LEU A 54 -8.64 -1.87 4.73
CA LEU A 54 -9.94 -2.26 4.17
C LEU A 54 -9.98 -3.74 3.80
N TYR A 55 -8.86 -4.27 3.32
CA TYR A 55 -8.76 -5.69 2.99
C TYR A 55 -8.94 -6.52 4.27
N LEU A 56 -8.27 -6.12 5.36
CA LEU A 56 -8.43 -6.82 6.63
C LEU A 56 -9.88 -6.81 7.09
N LYS A 57 -10.51 -5.66 6.99
CA LYS A 57 -11.89 -5.53 7.44
C LYS A 57 -12.81 -6.47 6.68
N LYS A 58 -12.54 -6.69 5.40
CA LYS A 58 -13.39 -7.52 4.56
C LYS A 58 -13.11 -9.01 4.74
N TYR A 59 -11.85 -9.40 4.85
CA TYR A 59 -11.48 -10.81 4.81
C TYR A 59 -10.92 -11.37 6.10
N HIS A 60 -10.56 -10.52 7.04
CA HIS A 60 -9.92 -10.97 8.28
C HIS A 60 -10.56 -10.27 9.47
N GLU A 61 -11.84 -10.51 9.63
CA GLU A 61 -12.59 -9.92 10.73
C GLU A 61 -11.93 -10.29 12.05
N GLY A 62 -11.74 -9.30 12.90
CA GLY A 62 -11.09 -9.53 14.18
C GLY A 62 -9.59 -9.24 14.17
N THR A 63 -9.00 -9.06 12.99
CA THR A 63 -7.59 -8.70 12.88
C THR A 63 -7.48 -7.26 12.41
N SER A 64 -6.82 -6.42 13.19
CA SER A 64 -6.69 -5.01 12.89
C SER A 64 -5.33 -4.70 12.27
N LEU A 65 -5.24 -3.50 11.70
CA LEU A 65 -3.95 -3.01 11.21
C LEU A 65 -2.93 -2.98 12.34
N ASP A 66 -3.39 -2.65 13.55
CA ASP A 66 -2.52 -2.60 14.72
C ASP A 66 -1.89 -3.97 15.00
N ASP A 67 -2.65 -5.03 14.77
CA ASP A 67 -2.13 -6.39 14.92
C ASP A 67 -1.01 -6.64 13.91
N LEU A 68 -1.18 -6.18 12.68
CA LEU A 68 -0.15 -6.34 11.67
C LEU A 68 1.11 -5.56 12.02
N ILE A 69 0.93 -4.38 12.61
CA ILE A 69 2.07 -3.56 13.02
C ILE A 69 2.88 -4.30 14.07
N LYS A 70 2.21 -4.98 14.99
CA LYS A 70 2.89 -5.77 16.00
C LYS A 70 3.57 -6.99 15.39
N MET A 71 2.89 -7.65 14.46
CA MET A 71 3.45 -8.82 13.80
C MET A 71 4.70 -8.47 13.00
N LYS A 72 4.70 -7.32 12.34
CA LYS A 72 5.84 -6.94 11.51
C LYS A 72 7.11 -6.71 12.31
N ASP A 73 6.99 -6.37 13.59
CA ASP A 73 8.18 -6.18 14.41
C ASP A 73 8.92 -7.50 14.60
N VAL A 74 8.20 -8.61 14.62
CA VAL A 74 8.80 -9.94 14.69
C VAL A 74 9.43 -10.32 13.35
N THR A 75 8.65 -10.18 12.26
CA THR A 75 9.14 -10.55 10.94
C THR A 75 10.25 -9.64 10.44
N LYS A 76 10.24 -8.38 10.88
CA LYS A 76 11.28 -7.43 10.50
C LYS A 76 12.66 -7.92 10.91
N ARG A 77 12.75 -8.48 12.12
CA ARG A 77 14.01 -9.02 12.60
C ARG A 77 14.51 -10.13 11.70
N ALA A 78 13.59 -10.99 11.25
CA ALA A 78 13.96 -12.09 10.37
C ALA A 78 14.43 -11.58 9.01
N PHE A 79 13.76 -10.56 8.47
CA PHE A 79 14.17 -9.94 7.22
C PHE A 79 15.57 -9.36 7.34
N GLU A 80 15.82 -8.64 8.42
CA GLU A 80 17.11 -7.97 8.61
C GLU A 80 18.23 -8.97 8.79
N ASN A 81 17.91 -10.15 9.30
CA ASN A 81 18.90 -11.20 9.48
C ASN A 81 18.99 -12.15 8.29
N GLY A 82 18.26 -11.86 7.21
CA GLY A 82 18.33 -12.64 6.00
C GLY A 82 17.69 -14.02 6.09
N ARG A 83 16.72 -14.18 6.97
CA ARG A 83 16.08 -15.49 7.18
C ARG A 83 14.74 -15.64 6.48
N ARG A 84 14.25 -14.61 5.83
CA ARG A 84 12.97 -14.68 5.15
C ARG A 84 13.05 -14.07 3.79
#